data_9c25a6c36632193bb673446f25967c95
#
_entry.id   9c25a6c36632193bb673446f25967c95
#
_cell.length_a   1.000
_cell.length_b   1.000
_cell.length_c   1.000
_cell.angle_alpha   90.00
_cell.angle_beta   90.00
_cell.angle_gamma   90.00
#
_symmetry.space_group_name_H-M   'P 1'
#
loop_
_entity.id
_entity.type
_entity.pdbx_description
1 polymer ?
#
loop_
_entity_poly.entity_id
_entity_poly.type
_entity_poly.pdbx_seq_one_letter_code
_entity_poly.pdbx_strand_id
1 'polypeptide(L)'
;MLSIKLIDKYYPEENELKHILLTHSRSVADKALWIADNHPELSLDRDFLYEAAMLHDIGIFLTKAEGIYCFGDKPYICHGYLGADLVRSEGYSRHALVCERHTGAGLSLEDIVKQDLP
;
A
#
# COMPACT_ATOMS: atom_id res chain seq x y z
N MET A 1 10.19 12.08 -3.59
CA MET A 1 9.73 10.68 -3.71
C MET A 1 8.29 10.65 -4.16
N LEU A 2 8.00 9.78 -5.10
CA LEU A 2 6.64 9.61 -5.65
C LEU A 2 5.60 9.32 -4.57
N SER A 3 5.86 8.31 -3.73
CA SER A 3 4.90 7.86 -2.72
C SER A 3 4.53 8.97 -1.75
N ILE A 4 5.51 9.73 -1.28
CA ILE A 4 5.27 10.82 -0.33
C ILE A 4 4.41 11.91 -0.98
N LYS A 5 4.66 12.23 -2.25
CA LYS A 5 3.84 13.21 -2.98
C LYS A 5 2.38 12.79 -3.08
N LEU A 6 2.13 11.53 -3.42
CA LEU A 6 0.77 11.02 -3.52
C LEU A 6 0.10 10.92 -2.15
N ILE A 7 0.81 10.46 -1.14
CA ILE A 7 0.26 10.39 0.21
C ILE A 7 -0.10 11.80 0.71
N ASP A 8 0.76 12.78 0.52
CA ASP A 8 0.47 14.16 0.93
C ASP A 8 -0.73 14.73 0.17
N LYS A 9 -0.91 14.36 -1.09
CA LYS A 9 -2.04 14.81 -1.89
C LYS A 9 -3.38 14.32 -1.33
N TYR A 10 -3.47 13.04 -0.97
CA TYR A 10 -4.72 12.43 -0.51
C TYR A 10 -4.89 12.47 1.01
N TYR A 11 -3.81 12.71 1.74
CA TYR A 11 -3.79 12.84 3.20
C TYR A 11 -3.12 14.16 3.57
N PRO A 12 -3.77 15.30 3.25
CA PRO A 12 -3.11 16.61 3.44
C PRO A 12 -2.97 17.02 4.89
N GLU A 13 -3.78 16.45 5.79
CA GLU A 13 -3.73 16.81 7.21
C GLU A 13 -2.83 15.85 7.99
N GLU A 14 -2.01 16.41 8.88
CA GLU A 14 -1.20 15.62 9.80
C GLU A 14 -2.09 15.15 10.95
N ASN A 15 -2.72 13.99 10.77
CA ASN A 15 -3.65 13.43 11.75
C ASN A 15 -3.31 11.97 12.05
N GLU A 16 -4.13 11.34 12.90
CA GLU A 16 -3.87 9.97 13.33
C GLU A 16 -3.97 8.96 12.20
N LEU A 17 -4.89 9.15 11.26
CA LEU A 17 -5.00 8.28 10.10
C LEU A 17 -3.73 8.32 9.26
N LYS A 18 -3.22 9.51 8.96
CA LYS A 18 -1.97 9.64 8.19
C LYS A 18 -0.80 9.01 8.93
N HIS A 19 -0.74 9.18 10.25
CA HIS A 19 0.30 8.57 11.07
C HIS A 19 0.24 7.03 11.00
N ILE A 20 -0.94 6.46 11.10
CA ILE A 20 -1.14 5.01 10.99
C ILE A 20 -0.71 4.53 9.61
N LEU A 21 -1.15 5.21 8.56
CA LEU A 21 -0.79 4.85 7.19
C LEU A 21 0.72 4.86 6.98
N LEU A 22 1.38 5.94 7.38
CA LEU A 22 2.83 6.08 7.18
C LEU A 22 3.60 5.05 8.00
N THR A 23 3.22 4.83 9.25
CA THR A 23 3.90 3.87 10.12
C THR A 23 3.82 2.45 9.55
N HIS A 24 2.62 2.03 9.16
CA HIS A 24 2.41 0.71 8.58
C HIS A 24 3.13 0.57 7.24
N SER A 25 2.98 1.57 6.36
CA SER A 25 3.57 1.51 5.03
C SER A 25 5.09 1.48 5.07
N ARG A 26 5.71 2.25 5.97
CA ARG A 26 7.17 2.21 6.15
C ARG A 26 7.64 0.84 6.66
N SER A 27 6.88 0.25 7.57
CA SER A 27 7.21 -1.08 8.07
C SER A 27 7.21 -2.12 6.93
N VAL A 28 6.21 -2.07 6.06
CA VAL A 28 6.12 -2.96 4.91
C VAL A 28 7.23 -2.66 3.91
N ALA A 29 7.52 -1.39 3.66
CA ALA A 29 8.58 -0.98 2.74
C ALA A 29 9.97 -1.45 3.23
N ASP A 30 10.24 -1.29 4.52
CA ASP A 30 11.51 -1.74 5.10
C ASP A 30 11.67 -3.26 4.98
N LYS A 31 10.60 -4.01 5.19
CA LYS A 31 10.61 -5.46 5.03
C LYS A 31 10.86 -5.85 3.57
N ALA A 32 10.22 -5.15 2.63
CA ALA A 32 10.42 -5.41 1.20
C ALA A 32 11.88 -5.17 0.79
N LEU A 33 12.48 -4.09 1.28
CA LEU A 33 13.90 -3.80 1.00
C LEU A 33 14.81 -4.83 1.65
N TRP A 34 14.50 -5.28 2.85
CA TRP A 34 15.26 -6.32 3.52
C TRP A 34 15.27 -7.60 2.68
N ILE A 35 14.11 -7.99 2.15
CA ILE A 35 13.99 -9.17 1.29
C ILE A 35 14.84 -8.97 0.03
N ALA A 36 14.74 -7.81 -0.62
CA ALA A 36 15.52 -7.54 -1.83
C ALA A 36 17.03 -7.62 -1.57
N ASP A 37 17.48 -7.07 -0.44
CA ASP A 37 18.90 -7.04 -0.09
C ASP A 37 19.45 -8.43 0.29
N ASN A 38 18.60 -9.30 0.83
CA ASN A 38 19.00 -10.64 1.23
C ASN A 38 18.76 -11.69 0.15
N HIS A 39 18.18 -11.30 -0.99
CA HIS A 39 17.91 -12.18 -2.12
C HIS A 39 18.33 -11.54 -3.43
N PRO A 40 19.64 -11.21 -3.60
CA PRO A 40 20.10 -10.54 -4.82
C PRO A 40 19.86 -11.37 -6.08
N GLU A 41 19.72 -12.68 -5.95
CA GLU A 41 19.41 -13.56 -7.08
C GLU A 41 18.07 -13.24 -7.74
N LEU A 42 17.16 -12.56 -7.02
CA LEU A 42 15.85 -12.18 -7.57
C LEU A 42 15.90 -10.91 -8.41
N SER A 43 17.00 -10.16 -8.37
CA SER A 43 17.19 -8.93 -9.13
C SER A 43 16.02 -7.94 -9.00
N LEU A 44 15.57 -7.73 -7.78
CA LEU A 44 14.40 -6.88 -7.50
C LEU A 44 14.78 -5.39 -7.63
N ASP A 45 13.82 -4.62 -8.16
CA ASP A 45 13.95 -3.17 -8.29
C ASP A 45 13.62 -2.53 -6.92
N ARG A 46 14.65 -2.09 -6.19
CA ARG A 46 14.51 -1.54 -4.84
C ARG A 46 13.64 -0.29 -4.81
N ASP A 47 13.82 0.62 -5.78
CA ASP A 47 13.05 1.86 -5.80
C ASP A 47 11.57 1.58 -6.03
N PHE A 48 11.26 0.69 -6.96
CA PHE A 48 9.87 0.30 -7.21
C PHE A 48 9.27 -0.38 -5.98
N LEU A 49 9.99 -1.30 -5.34
CA LEU A 49 9.50 -2.00 -4.14
C LEU A 49 9.17 -1.02 -3.03
N TYR A 50 10.07 -0.07 -2.79
CA TYR A 50 9.85 0.93 -1.74
C TYR A 50 8.61 1.77 -2.03
N GLU A 51 8.52 2.32 -3.24
CA GLU A 51 7.41 3.20 -3.60
C GLU A 51 6.08 2.44 -3.63
N ALA A 52 6.06 1.22 -4.16
CA ALA A 52 4.85 0.40 -4.21
C ALA A 52 4.39 0.01 -2.80
N ALA A 53 5.32 -0.36 -1.92
CA ALA A 53 4.99 -0.70 -0.54
C ALA A 53 4.42 0.51 0.21
N MET A 54 5.00 1.69 0.00
CA MET A 54 4.49 2.92 0.61
C MET A 54 3.07 3.25 0.14
N LEU A 55 2.70 2.86 -1.08
CA LEU A 55 1.40 3.18 -1.67
C LEU A 55 0.35 2.09 -1.50
N HIS A 56 0.73 0.89 -1.04
CA HIS A 56 -0.19 -0.26 -1.11
C HIS A 56 -1.52 -0.08 -0.36
N ASP A 57 -1.54 0.70 0.71
CA ASP A 57 -2.73 0.95 1.52
C ASP A 57 -3.31 2.36 1.33
N ILE A 58 -2.89 3.10 0.29
CA ILE A 58 -3.31 4.49 0.13
C ILE A 58 -4.83 4.67 0.06
N GLY A 59 -5.57 3.64 -0.32
CA GLY A 59 -7.02 3.70 -0.46
C GLY A 59 -7.82 3.58 0.84
N ILE A 60 -7.18 3.38 1.99
CA ILE A 60 -7.91 3.10 3.23
C ILE A 60 -8.85 4.24 3.66
N PHE A 61 -8.53 5.51 3.33
CA PHE A 61 -9.34 6.65 3.74
C PHE A 61 -10.73 6.65 3.09
N LEU A 62 -10.91 5.92 2.01
CA LEU A 62 -12.19 5.80 1.30
C LEU A 62 -13.09 4.72 1.92
N THR A 63 -12.57 3.98 2.88
CA THR A 63 -13.27 2.85 3.48
C THR A 63 -13.74 3.16 4.89
N LYS A 64 -14.62 2.30 5.42
CA LYS A 64 -15.10 2.41 6.78
C LYS A 64 -14.33 1.45 7.68
N ALA A 65 -13.48 1.99 8.53
CA ALA A 65 -12.71 1.24 9.52
C ALA A 65 -12.40 2.19 10.68
N GLU A 66 -13.38 2.41 11.54
CA GLU A 66 -13.34 3.44 12.58
C GLU A 66 -12.20 3.21 13.59
N GLY A 67 -11.83 1.94 13.83
CA GLY A 67 -10.73 1.62 14.73
C GLY A 67 -9.38 2.15 14.30
N ILE A 68 -9.22 2.48 13.02
CA ILE A 68 -8.01 3.10 12.49
C ILE A 68 -8.30 4.46 11.84
N TYR A 69 -9.36 5.12 12.30
CA TYR A 69 -9.73 6.48 11.89
C TYR A 69 -10.09 6.61 10.40
N CYS A 70 -10.62 5.54 9.80
CA CYS A 70 -11.12 5.57 8.43
C CYS A 70 -12.63 5.75 8.47
N PHE A 71 -13.10 6.90 7.94
CA PHE A 71 -14.52 7.27 8.00
C PHE A 71 -15.16 7.39 6.61
N GLY A 72 -14.64 6.65 5.64
CA GLY A 72 -15.27 6.54 4.33
C GLY A 72 -16.51 5.66 4.37
N ASP A 73 -17.09 5.41 3.22
CA ASP A 73 -18.35 4.66 3.11
C ASP A 73 -18.21 3.29 2.45
N LYS A 74 -17.05 2.96 1.92
CA LYS A 74 -16.82 1.70 1.23
C LYS A 74 -16.38 0.60 2.21
N PRO A 75 -16.68 -0.68 1.93
CA PRO A 75 -16.14 -1.77 2.75
C PRO A 75 -14.61 -1.75 2.77
N TYR A 76 -14.03 -2.07 3.91
CA TYR A 76 -12.57 -2.03 4.08
C TYR A 76 -11.84 -2.94 3.07
N ILE A 77 -12.43 -4.08 2.74
CA ILE A 77 -11.82 -5.02 1.79
C ILE A 77 -11.62 -4.39 0.41
N CYS A 78 -12.31 -3.30 0.11
CA CYS A 78 -12.18 -2.61 -1.17
C CYS A 78 -10.98 -1.67 -1.23
N HIS A 79 -10.23 -1.47 -0.13
CA HIS A 79 -9.16 -0.47 -0.12
C HIS A 79 -8.08 -0.73 -1.16
N GLY A 80 -7.83 -1.98 -1.50
CA GLY A 80 -6.82 -2.34 -2.51
C GLY A 80 -7.15 -1.77 -3.88
N TYR A 81 -8.33 -2.07 -4.40
CA TYR A 81 -8.69 -1.59 -5.73
C TYR A 81 -9.00 -0.08 -5.72
N LEU A 82 -9.53 0.45 -4.63
CA LEU A 82 -9.75 1.89 -4.51
C LEU A 82 -8.43 2.65 -4.56
N GLY A 83 -7.42 2.16 -3.83
CA GLY A 83 -6.08 2.72 -3.90
C GLY A 83 -5.46 2.55 -5.28
N ALA A 84 -5.67 1.39 -5.90
CA ALA A 84 -5.18 1.15 -7.26
C ALA A 84 -5.75 2.16 -8.26
N ASP A 85 -7.04 2.47 -8.16
CA ASP A 85 -7.67 3.46 -9.04
C ASP A 85 -7.05 4.84 -8.85
N LEU A 86 -6.77 5.24 -7.59
CA LEU A 86 -6.10 6.51 -7.32
C LEU A 86 -4.71 6.55 -7.95
N VAL A 87 -3.91 5.52 -7.72
CA VAL A 87 -2.54 5.45 -8.22
C VAL A 87 -2.51 5.39 -9.75
N ARG A 88 -3.45 4.65 -10.34
CA ARG A 88 -3.58 4.54 -11.79
C ARG A 88 -3.97 5.88 -12.40
N SER A 89 -4.86 6.63 -11.76
CA SER A 89 -5.26 7.96 -12.23
C SER A 89 -4.10 8.95 -12.20
N GLU A 90 -3.10 8.71 -11.35
CA GLU A 90 -1.88 9.52 -11.29
C GLU A 90 -0.82 9.06 -12.29
N GLY A 91 -1.11 8.03 -13.09
CA GLY A 91 -0.23 7.56 -14.15
C GLY A 91 0.73 6.44 -13.78
N TYR A 92 0.53 5.79 -12.64
CA TYR A 92 1.45 4.78 -12.12
C TYR A 92 0.85 3.39 -12.12
N SER A 93 0.57 2.86 -13.31
CA SER A 93 -0.14 1.58 -13.49
C SER A 93 0.55 0.39 -12.83
N ARG A 94 1.88 0.35 -12.86
CA ARG A 94 2.64 -0.76 -12.25
C ARG A 94 2.50 -0.76 -10.73
N HIS A 95 2.56 0.42 -10.11
CA HIS A 95 2.36 0.56 -8.66
C HIS A 95 0.91 0.24 -8.28
N ALA A 96 -0.04 0.62 -9.13
CA ALA A 96 -1.45 0.34 -8.92
C ALA A 96 -1.73 -1.15 -8.83
N LEU A 97 -1.03 -1.98 -9.60
CA LEU A 97 -1.20 -3.44 -9.53
C LEU A 97 -0.85 -3.98 -8.15
N VAL A 98 0.14 -3.42 -7.47
CA VAL A 98 0.48 -3.84 -6.11
C VAL A 98 -0.65 -3.50 -5.15
N CYS A 99 -1.22 -2.29 -5.25
CA CYS A 99 -2.38 -1.90 -4.44
C CYS A 99 -3.55 -2.87 -4.64
N GLU A 100 -3.85 -3.18 -5.90
CA GLU A 100 -4.98 -4.02 -6.25
C GLU A 100 -4.81 -5.46 -5.77
N ARG A 101 -3.61 -6.01 -5.90
CA ARG A 101 -3.36 -7.44 -5.65
C ARG A 101 -3.12 -7.79 -4.20
N HIS A 102 -2.70 -6.85 -3.36
CA HIS A 102 -2.41 -7.16 -1.97
C HIS A 102 -3.68 -7.54 -1.17
N THR A 103 -4.86 -7.13 -1.62
CA THR A 103 -6.14 -7.52 -1.03
C THR A 103 -6.92 -8.49 -1.89
N GLY A 104 -6.31 -9.01 -2.96
CA GLY A 104 -6.98 -9.94 -3.85
C GLY A 104 -7.57 -11.12 -3.09
N ALA A 105 -8.83 -11.46 -3.35
CA ALA A 105 -9.55 -12.54 -2.68
C ALA A 105 -9.65 -12.34 -1.15
N GLY A 106 -9.52 -11.10 -0.66
CA GLY A 106 -9.62 -10.81 0.77
C GLY A 106 -8.35 -11.14 1.55
N LEU A 107 -7.25 -11.42 0.88
CA LEU A 107 -5.99 -11.76 1.52
C LEU A 107 -5.09 -10.52 1.62
N SER A 108 -4.40 -10.40 2.75
CA SER A 108 -3.35 -9.38 2.88
C SER A 108 -2.08 -9.87 2.20
N LEU A 109 -1.15 -8.94 1.94
CA LEU A 109 0.16 -9.31 1.41
C LEU A 109 0.87 -10.29 2.33
N GLU A 110 0.78 -10.08 3.64
CA GLU A 110 1.37 -10.97 4.64
C GLU A 110 0.77 -12.37 4.55
N ASP A 111 -0.54 -12.49 4.39
CA ASP A 111 -1.21 -13.77 4.26
C ASP A 111 -0.74 -14.52 3.01
N ILE A 112 -0.57 -13.79 1.90
CA ILE A 112 -0.10 -14.37 0.65
C ILE A 112 1.30 -14.94 0.83
N VAL A 113 2.21 -14.18 1.41
CA VAL A 113 3.58 -14.60 1.64
C VAL A 113 3.62 -15.80 2.60
N LYS A 114 2.88 -15.72 3.70
CA LYS A 114 2.86 -16.73 4.76
C LYS A 114 2.30 -18.05 4.28
N GLN A 115 1.32 -18.03 3.39
CA GLN A 115 0.67 -19.22 2.86
C GLN A 115 1.25 -19.67 1.52
N ASP A 116 2.31 -19.02 1.06
CA ASP A 116 2.95 -19.30 -0.23
C ASP A 116 1.96 -19.22 -1.40
N LEU A 117 1.03 -18.30 -1.32
CA LEU A 117 0.06 -18.07 -2.38
C LEU A 117 0.65 -17.21 -3.48
N PRO A 118 0.29 -17.45 -4.75
CA PRO A 118 0.79 -16.65 -5.87
C PRO A 118 0.32 -15.19 -5.82
#